data_7498edd338a48ebdf741eb537e84acf0
#
_entry.id   7498edd338a48ebdf741eb537e84acf0
#
_cell.length_a   1.000
_cell.length_b   1.000
_cell.length_c   1.000
_cell.angle_alpha   90.00
_cell.angle_beta   90.00
_cell.angle_gamma   90.00
#
_symmetry.space_group_name_H-M   'P 1'
#
loop_
_entity.id
_entity.type
_entity.pdbx_description
1 polymer ?
#
loop_
_entity_poly.entity_id
_entity_poly.type
_entity_poly.pdbx_seq_one_letter_code
_entity_poly.pdbx_strand_id
1 'polypeptide(L)'
;MRVKIISDSTCDLSPALLERYDIAVTPLCVIKDGKDFHDGVDITSADIFAHVDGGGSLCSTSAVSQYEYGEMFAHYANEYDAVVQITIGANFSCCYQNACAAAQEYANVFVVDSENLSTGQGLLVVAAAQLAEQGLSLIHISE
;
A
#
# COMPACT_ATOMS: atom_id res chain seq x y z
N MET A 1 17.06 -13.12 -7.05
CA MET A 1 16.49 -11.77 -7.20
C MET A 1 15.81 -11.34 -5.90
N ARG A 2 16.17 -10.18 -5.40
CA ARG A 2 15.54 -9.60 -4.21
C ARG A 2 14.40 -8.68 -4.67
N VAL A 3 13.18 -9.03 -4.27
CA VAL A 3 11.97 -8.25 -4.63
C VAL A 3 11.33 -7.71 -3.36
N LYS A 4 11.07 -6.41 -3.34
CA LYS A 4 10.32 -5.78 -2.25
C LYS A 4 8.86 -5.66 -2.64
N ILE A 5 7.99 -6.19 -1.80
CA ILE A 5 6.54 -6.05 -1.97
C ILE A 5 6.08 -4.90 -1.08
N ILE A 6 5.35 -3.97 -1.68
CA ILE A 6 4.74 -2.84 -0.97
C ILE A 6 3.24 -2.86 -1.27
N SER A 7 2.44 -2.55 -0.29
CA SER A 7 0.99 -2.46 -0.45
C SER A 7 0.46 -1.19 0.19
N ASP A 8 -0.61 -0.66 -0.37
CA ASP A 8 -1.37 0.39 0.32
C ASP A 8 -1.97 -0.18 1.61
N SER A 9 -2.19 0.68 2.60
CA SER A 9 -2.71 0.29 3.92
C SER A 9 -4.08 -0.38 3.87
N THR A 10 -4.81 -0.19 2.76
CA THR A 10 -6.11 -0.83 2.52
C THR A 10 -6.06 -2.34 2.39
N CYS A 11 -4.88 -2.96 2.39
CA CYS A 11 -4.75 -4.42 2.35
C CYS A 11 -5.25 -5.10 3.64
N ASP A 12 -5.33 -4.36 4.73
CA ASP A 12 -5.83 -4.83 6.03
C ASP A 12 -5.15 -6.10 6.55
N LEU A 13 -3.87 -6.27 6.21
CA LEU A 13 -3.07 -7.37 6.72
C LEU A 13 -2.67 -7.12 8.17
N SER A 14 -2.62 -8.20 8.96
CA SER A 14 -2.16 -8.10 10.34
C SER A 14 -0.68 -7.71 10.40
N PRO A 15 -0.25 -7.05 11.49
CA PRO A 15 1.17 -6.78 11.68
C PRO A 15 2.06 -8.03 11.60
N ALA A 16 1.55 -9.17 12.06
CA ALA A 16 2.28 -10.44 12.00
C ALA A 16 2.53 -10.88 10.56
N LEU A 17 1.55 -10.74 9.67
CA LEU A 17 1.71 -11.09 8.25
C LEU A 17 2.64 -10.11 7.53
N LEU A 18 2.53 -8.82 7.83
CA LEU A 18 3.42 -7.81 7.26
C LEU A 18 4.88 -8.10 7.61
N GLU A 19 5.13 -8.44 8.87
CA GLU A 19 6.46 -8.79 9.34
C GLU A 19 6.95 -10.11 8.74
N ARG A 20 6.09 -11.13 8.71
CA ARG A 20 6.44 -12.47 8.19
C ARG A 20 6.94 -12.42 6.75
N TYR A 21 6.33 -11.60 5.92
CA TYR A 21 6.66 -11.48 4.49
C TYR A 21 7.47 -10.23 4.14
N ASP A 22 7.87 -9.47 5.14
CA ASP A 22 8.62 -8.21 4.96
C ASP A 22 7.93 -7.26 3.97
N ILE A 23 6.63 -7.08 4.16
CA ILE A 23 5.81 -6.20 3.31
C ILE A 23 5.85 -4.80 3.89
N ALA A 24 6.21 -3.82 3.07
CA ALA A 24 6.09 -2.41 3.41
C ALA A 24 4.69 -1.91 3.09
N VAL A 25 4.24 -0.88 3.80
CA VAL A 25 2.89 -0.33 3.64
C VAL A 25 2.99 1.15 3.31
N THR A 26 2.25 1.57 2.27
CA THR A 26 2.02 2.98 1.96
C THR A 26 0.70 3.39 2.62
N PRO A 27 0.73 4.25 3.65
CA PRO A 27 -0.48 4.59 4.40
C PRO A 27 -1.35 5.57 3.62
N LEU A 28 -2.66 5.26 3.54
CA LEU A 28 -3.63 6.24 3.05
C LEU A 28 -3.74 7.38 4.05
N CYS A 29 -4.17 8.52 3.54
CA CYS A 29 -4.47 9.67 4.37
C CYS A 29 -5.89 9.56 4.92
N VAL A 30 -6.05 9.72 6.22
CA VAL A 30 -7.35 9.81 6.89
C VAL A 30 -7.53 11.26 7.35
N ILE A 31 -8.64 11.86 6.99
CA ILE A 31 -8.97 13.23 7.37
C ILE A 31 -9.97 13.21 8.51
N LYS A 32 -9.53 13.68 9.67
CA LYS A 32 -10.35 13.77 10.88
C LYS A 32 -10.31 15.21 11.40
N ASP A 33 -11.47 15.85 11.53
CA ASP A 33 -11.60 17.24 11.97
C ASP A 33 -10.72 18.22 11.16
N GLY A 34 -10.63 18.00 9.85
CA GLY A 34 -9.84 18.84 8.95
C GLY A 34 -8.33 18.62 9.04
N LYS A 35 -7.88 17.63 9.78
CA LYS A 35 -6.45 17.28 9.91
C LYS A 35 -6.15 15.97 9.24
N ASP A 36 -4.95 15.88 8.67
CA ASP A 36 -4.46 14.69 7.94
C ASP A 36 -3.73 13.75 8.89
N PHE A 37 -4.07 12.48 8.82
CA PHE A 37 -3.42 11.40 9.56
C PHE A 37 -3.05 10.29 8.59
N HIS A 38 -2.03 9.51 8.92
CA HIS A 38 -1.62 8.35 8.12
C HIS A 38 -2.21 7.07 8.72
N ASP A 39 -2.99 6.36 7.90
CA ASP A 39 -3.67 5.12 8.31
C ASP A 39 -2.67 4.08 8.81
N GLY A 40 -2.90 3.57 10.01
CA GLY A 40 -2.04 2.59 10.65
C GLY A 40 -0.75 3.13 11.24
N VAL A 41 -0.49 4.44 11.10
CA VAL A 41 0.70 5.11 11.66
C VAL A 41 0.27 6.08 12.75
N ASP A 42 -0.51 7.11 12.39
CA ASP A 42 -0.98 8.16 13.32
C ASP A 42 -2.38 7.89 13.83
N ILE A 43 -3.15 7.04 13.15
CA ILE A 43 -4.55 6.78 13.45
C ILE A 43 -4.87 5.30 13.19
N THR A 44 -5.74 4.74 14.03
CA THR A 44 -6.22 3.37 13.88
C THR A 44 -7.74 3.34 13.73
N SER A 45 -8.29 2.18 13.35
CA SER A 45 -9.74 1.99 13.29
C SER A 45 -10.38 2.26 14.65
N ALA A 46 -9.73 1.85 15.73
CA ALA A 46 -10.22 2.11 17.10
C ALA A 46 -10.33 3.62 17.38
N ASP A 47 -9.35 4.41 16.92
CA ASP A 47 -9.38 5.87 17.08
C ASP A 47 -10.54 6.48 16.31
N ILE A 48 -10.83 5.98 15.11
CA ILE A 48 -11.94 6.46 14.28
C ILE A 48 -13.28 6.16 14.95
N PHE A 49 -13.46 4.92 15.43
CA PHE A 49 -14.67 4.53 16.13
C PHE A 49 -14.88 5.33 17.42
N ALA A 50 -13.83 5.55 18.20
CA ALA A 50 -13.90 6.35 19.41
C ALA A 50 -14.29 7.80 19.10
N HIS A 51 -13.77 8.37 18.02
CA HIS A 51 -14.09 9.73 17.60
C HIS A 51 -15.57 9.88 17.23
N VAL A 52 -16.10 8.95 16.46
CA VAL A 52 -17.50 8.96 16.01
C VAL A 52 -18.44 8.68 17.18
N ASP A 53 -18.12 7.70 18.02
CA ASP A 53 -18.92 7.35 19.21
C ASP A 53 -18.96 8.51 20.22
N GLY A 54 -17.91 9.33 20.26
CA GLY A 54 -17.84 10.54 21.09
C GLY A 54 -18.59 11.74 20.51
N GLY A 55 -19.31 11.57 19.41
CA GLY A 55 -20.09 12.65 18.78
C GLY A 55 -19.34 13.40 17.69
N GLY A 56 -18.15 12.97 17.29
CA GLY A 56 -17.40 13.55 16.19
C GLY A 56 -18.00 13.22 14.83
N SER A 57 -17.67 14.01 13.82
CA SER A 57 -18.09 13.76 12.45
C SER A 57 -17.36 12.57 11.85
N LEU A 58 -17.94 11.99 10.79
CA LEU A 58 -17.30 10.90 10.06
C LEU A 58 -15.97 11.37 9.45
N CYS A 59 -14.97 10.48 9.49
CA CYS A 59 -13.69 10.72 8.83
C CYS A 59 -13.84 10.44 7.33
N SER A 60 -12.98 11.09 6.53
CA SER A 60 -12.84 10.81 5.10
C SER A 60 -11.44 10.32 4.82
N THR A 61 -11.21 9.82 3.61
CA THR A 61 -9.89 9.36 3.19
C THR A 61 -9.45 10.07 1.93
N SER A 62 -8.14 10.13 1.74
CA SER A 62 -7.51 10.65 0.55
C SER A 62 -6.48 9.66 0.05
N ALA A 63 -6.28 9.60 -1.26
CA ALA A 63 -5.30 8.71 -1.86
C ALA A 63 -3.88 9.05 -1.40
N VAL A 64 -3.00 8.05 -1.43
CA VAL A 64 -1.56 8.26 -1.30
C VAL A 64 -1.11 9.14 -2.46
N SER A 65 -0.34 10.19 -2.19
CA SER A 65 0.11 11.11 -3.22
C SER A 65 1.26 10.54 -4.05
N GLN A 66 1.45 11.09 -5.25
CA GLN A 66 2.61 10.76 -6.07
C GLN A 66 3.92 10.99 -5.33
N TYR A 67 4.01 12.05 -4.55
CA TYR A 67 5.20 12.38 -3.76
C TYR A 67 5.50 11.31 -2.71
N GLU A 68 4.48 10.84 -2.00
CA GLU A 68 4.64 9.80 -0.97
C GLU A 68 5.05 8.46 -1.58
N TYR A 69 4.47 8.08 -2.72
CA TYR A 69 4.93 6.91 -3.44
C TYR A 69 6.38 7.07 -3.91
N GLY A 70 6.72 8.26 -4.41
CA GLY A 70 8.08 8.55 -4.85
C GLY A 70 9.12 8.40 -3.74
N GLU A 71 8.81 8.85 -2.53
CA GLU A 71 9.70 8.67 -1.37
C GLU A 71 9.88 7.19 -1.04
N MET A 72 8.80 6.41 -1.06
CA MET A 72 8.86 4.98 -0.78
C MET A 72 9.70 4.26 -1.84
N PHE A 73 9.50 4.57 -3.11
CA PHE A 73 10.26 3.96 -4.20
C PHE A 73 11.73 4.34 -4.15
N ALA A 74 12.05 5.59 -3.84
CA ALA A 74 13.44 6.04 -3.68
C ALA A 74 14.16 5.25 -2.57
N HIS A 75 13.43 4.94 -1.51
CA HIS A 75 13.99 4.19 -0.39
C HIS A 75 14.34 2.74 -0.77
N TYR A 76 13.50 2.08 -1.55
CA TYR A 76 13.67 0.64 -1.84
C TYR A 76 14.30 0.32 -3.20
N ALA A 77 14.17 1.19 -4.19
CA ALA A 77 14.63 0.89 -5.55
C ALA A 77 16.14 0.60 -5.64
N ASN A 78 16.94 1.22 -4.78
CA ASN A 78 18.39 1.03 -4.77
C ASN A 78 18.82 -0.20 -3.97
N GLU A 79 17.98 -0.69 -3.06
CA GLU A 79 18.32 -1.81 -2.17
C GLU A 79 17.83 -3.16 -2.70
N TYR A 80 16.85 -3.15 -3.59
CA TYR A 80 16.21 -4.34 -4.12
C TYR A 80 16.37 -4.39 -5.64
N ASP A 81 16.41 -5.59 -6.18
CA ASP A 81 16.45 -5.78 -7.64
C ASP A 81 15.18 -5.28 -8.30
N ALA A 82 14.06 -5.43 -7.61
CA ALA A 82 12.78 -4.95 -8.06
C ALA A 82 11.88 -4.58 -6.89
N VAL A 83 10.97 -3.65 -7.14
CA VAL A 83 9.95 -3.20 -6.19
C VAL A 83 8.59 -3.39 -6.85
N VAL A 84 7.68 -4.05 -6.19
CA VAL A 84 6.30 -4.24 -6.66
C VAL A 84 5.36 -3.55 -5.69
N GLN A 85 4.69 -2.50 -6.16
CA GLN A 85 3.67 -1.78 -5.41
C GLN A 85 2.30 -2.30 -5.81
N ILE A 86 1.56 -2.84 -4.85
CA ILE A 86 0.19 -3.31 -5.06
C ILE A 86 -0.75 -2.27 -4.46
N THR A 87 -1.60 -1.69 -5.29
CA THR A 87 -2.50 -0.61 -4.88
C THR A 87 -3.92 -1.12 -4.63
N ILE A 88 -4.67 -0.34 -3.87
CA ILE A 88 -6.14 -0.44 -3.88
C ILE A 88 -6.63 -0.33 -5.32
N GLY A 89 -7.73 -0.99 -5.64
CA GLY A 89 -8.28 -0.99 -6.99
C GLY A 89 -8.45 0.41 -7.57
N ALA A 90 -8.06 0.58 -8.82
CA ALA A 90 -8.10 1.87 -9.51
C ALA A 90 -9.51 2.45 -9.60
N ASN A 91 -10.54 1.61 -9.52
CA ASN A 91 -11.94 2.05 -9.51
C ASN A 91 -12.36 2.67 -8.16
N PHE A 92 -11.58 2.47 -7.10
CA PHE A 92 -11.92 2.96 -5.76
C PHE A 92 -11.15 4.20 -5.36
N SER A 93 -9.99 4.46 -5.98
CA SER A 93 -9.09 5.54 -5.55
C SER A 93 -8.11 5.91 -6.67
N CYS A 94 -7.51 7.09 -6.55
CA CYS A 94 -6.45 7.54 -7.45
C CYS A 94 -5.07 6.97 -7.07
N CYS A 95 -4.96 6.09 -6.08
CA CYS A 95 -3.69 5.52 -5.65
C CYS A 95 -2.93 4.86 -6.80
N TYR A 96 -3.59 4.05 -7.61
CA TYR A 96 -2.94 3.39 -8.74
C TYR A 96 -2.32 4.39 -9.71
N GLN A 97 -3.07 5.41 -10.10
CA GLN A 97 -2.59 6.43 -11.03
C GLN A 97 -1.40 7.19 -10.43
N ASN A 98 -1.48 7.55 -9.17
CA ASN A 98 -0.41 8.27 -8.47
C ASN A 98 0.86 7.41 -8.36
N ALA A 99 0.68 6.13 -8.06
CA ALA A 99 1.81 5.18 -7.98
C ALA A 99 2.47 5.00 -9.34
N CYS A 100 1.67 4.84 -10.41
CA CYS A 100 2.20 4.73 -11.77
C CYS A 100 3.00 5.97 -12.17
N ALA A 101 2.50 7.16 -11.83
CA ALA A 101 3.22 8.40 -12.13
C ALA A 101 4.57 8.47 -11.39
N ALA A 102 4.59 8.07 -10.12
CA ALA A 102 5.83 8.03 -9.35
C ALA A 102 6.82 6.97 -9.89
N ALA A 103 6.31 5.83 -10.34
CA ALA A 103 7.13 4.73 -10.83
C ALA A 103 7.85 5.03 -12.14
N GLN A 104 7.40 6.03 -12.89
CA GLN A 104 8.02 6.39 -14.18
C GLN A 104 9.51 6.77 -14.04
N GLU A 105 9.93 7.23 -12.87
CA GLU A 105 11.32 7.61 -12.63
C GLU A 105 12.22 6.42 -12.30
N TYR A 106 11.68 5.22 -12.17
CA TYR A 106 12.40 4.03 -11.73
C TYR A 106 12.21 2.88 -12.71
N ALA A 107 13.31 2.32 -13.21
CA ALA A 107 13.26 1.20 -14.16
C ALA A 107 12.84 -0.13 -13.50
N ASN A 108 13.03 -0.24 -12.19
CA ASN A 108 12.80 -1.49 -11.45
C ASN A 108 11.60 -1.42 -10.50
N VAL A 109 10.73 -0.44 -10.65
CA VAL A 109 9.49 -0.32 -9.88
C VAL A 109 8.30 -0.66 -10.77
N PHE A 110 7.47 -1.57 -10.29
CA PHE A 110 6.30 -2.07 -11.01
C PHE A 110 5.06 -1.85 -10.16
N VAL A 111 4.00 -1.36 -10.76
CA VAL A 111 2.74 -1.07 -10.06
C VAL A 111 1.66 -2.03 -10.54
N VAL A 112 0.99 -2.66 -9.60
CA VAL A 112 -0.08 -3.62 -9.87
C VAL A 112 -1.37 -3.10 -9.27
N ASP A 113 -2.40 -2.99 -10.12
CA ASP A 113 -3.77 -2.71 -9.69
C ASP A 113 -4.36 -4.00 -9.12
N SER A 114 -4.67 -4.02 -7.83
CA SER A 114 -5.28 -5.21 -7.22
C SER A 114 -6.69 -5.48 -7.71
N GLU A 115 -7.35 -4.46 -8.26
CA GLU A 115 -8.78 -4.48 -8.60
C GLU A 115 -9.66 -4.84 -7.39
N ASN A 116 -9.12 -4.66 -6.19
CA ASN A 116 -9.71 -5.07 -4.93
C ASN A 116 -9.44 -4.05 -3.83
N LEU A 117 -9.99 -4.32 -2.66
CA LEU A 117 -9.69 -3.60 -1.44
C LEU A 117 -9.78 -4.59 -0.26
N SER A 118 -9.26 -4.18 0.91
CA SER A 118 -9.34 -4.93 2.15
C SER A 118 -8.79 -6.37 2.01
N THR A 119 -9.55 -7.36 2.46
CA THR A 119 -9.11 -8.77 2.46
C THR A 119 -8.75 -9.27 1.06
N GLY A 120 -9.49 -8.86 0.02
CA GLY A 120 -9.21 -9.24 -1.37
C GLY A 120 -7.84 -8.73 -1.81
N GLN A 121 -7.53 -7.48 -1.51
CA GLN A 121 -6.21 -6.92 -1.77
C GLN A 121 -5.13 -7.63 -0.95
N GLY A 122 -5.41 -7.88 0.33
CA GLY A 122 -4.48 -8.56 1.23
C GLY A 122 -4.10 -9.96 0.74
N LEU A 123 -5.05 -10.72 0.22
CA LEU A 123 -4.78 -12.04 -0.36
C LEU A 123 -3.82 -11.96 -1.55
N LEU A 124 -3.99 -10.97 -2.41
CA LEU A 124 -3.10 -10.76 -3.55
C LEU A 124 -1.69 -10.36 -3.09
N VAL A 125 -1.59 -9.52 -2.08
CA VAL A 125 -0.30 -9.08 -1.52
C VAL A 125 0.47 -10.28 -0.95
N VAL A 126 -0.19 -11.13 -0.16
CA VAL A 126 0.43 -12.33 0.40
C VAL A 126 0.85 -13.29 -0.72
N ALA A 127 0.00 -13.48 -1.74
CA ALA A 127 0.32 -14.32 -2.87
C ALA A 127 1.57 -13.80 -3.62
N ALA A 128 1.66 -12.49 -3.84
CA ALA A 128 2.83 -11.89 -4.47
C ALA A 128 4.09 -12.09 -3.64
N ALA A 129 4.00 -11.94 -2.32
CA ALA A 129 5.12 -12.14 -1.42
C ALA A 129 5.60 -13.61 -1.42
N GLN A 130 4.66 -14.55 -1.46
CA GLN A 130 4.99 -15.97 -1.55
C GLN A 130 5.69 -16.31 -2.88
N LEU A 131 5.23 -15.74 -3.99
CA LEU A 131 5.88 -15.92 -5.28
C LEU A 131 7.30 -15.35 -5.29
N ALA A 132 7.49 -14.20 -4.65
CA ALA A 132 8.82 -13.59 -4.51
C ALA A 132 9.77 -14.48 -3.70
N GLU A 133 9.28 -15.10 -2.61
CA GLU A 133 10.07 -16.03 -1.80
C GLU A 133 10.48 -17.27 -2.59
N GLN A 134 9.65 -17.71 -3.54
CA GLN A 134 9.96 -18.87 -4.40
C GLN A 134 10.93 -18.53 -5.52
N GLY A 135 11.36 -17.27 -5.64
CA GLY A 135 12.29 -16.84 -6.67
C GLY A 135 11.69 -16.77 -8.07
N LEU A 136 10.35 -16.69 -8.16
CA LEU A 136 9.67 -16.56 -9.45
C LEU A 136 9.89 -15.18 -10.07
N SER A 137 9.79 -15.11 -11.40
CA SER A 137 10.03 -13.87 -12.13
C SER A 137 8.94 -12.83 -11.85
N LEU A 138 9.26 -11.57 -12.14
CA LEU A 138 8.31 -10.46 -12.00
C LEU A 138 7.05 -10.64 -12.82
N ILE A 139 7.14 -11.31 -13.97
CA ILE A 139 5.98 -11.60 -14.81
C ILE A 139 4.97 -12.44 -14.02
N HIS A 140 5.43 -13.46 -13.30
CA HIS A 140 4.55 -14.31 -12.49
C HIS A 140 3.97 -13.55 -11.29
N ILE A 141 4.75 -12.66 -10.67
CA ILE A 141 4.30 -11.88 -9.51
C ILE A 141 3.25 -10.85 -9.92
N SER A 142 3.43 -10.22 -11.09
CA SER A 142 2.56 -9.13 -11.55
C SER A 142 1.27 -9.60 -12.24
N GLU A 143 1.20 -10.85 -12.61
CA GLU A 143 -0.01 -11.47 -13.16
C GLU A 143 -0.94 -11.94 -12.04
#